data_8ef84f6633e01a3cd94800fc2643106d
#
_entry.id   8ef84f6633e01a3cd94800fc2643106d
#
_cell.length_a   1.000
_cell.length_b   1.000
_cell.length_c   1.000
_cell.angle_alpha   90.00
_cell.angle_beta   90.00
_cell.angle_gamma   90.00
#
_symmetry.space_group_name_H-M   'P 1'
#
loop_
_entity.id
_entity.type
_entity.pdbx_description
1 polymer ?
#
loop_
_entity_poly.entity_id
_entity_poly.type
_entity_poly.pdbx_seq_one_letter_code
_entity_poly.pdbx_strand_id
1 'polypeptide(L)'
;NLSIATLCALSFVSTFSLTSNLVFHSLKKPLAKFYIIAGILSAFLLTFGGNFHLIYRLGRGVLINKQTIAEASQQYWYPDATRFIGFDPDTTDKNIHEFPIYSFVVADLHGHLNDLPWVIFITAFFFSSFVLVKSISPLIFIPSGLFLSIAYMTNAWDFAVYGLLFALTLLFVSKDFKNTFIMGVLTIIAWFIFTLPFSLNFTPMTEGLRFSDVRTPFYQLFILYGGFWL
;
A
#
# COMPACT_ATOMS: atom_id res chain seq x y z
N ASN A 1 -1.49 23.45 -1.57
CA ASN A 1 -1.14 22.59 -2.69
C ASN A 1 -2.32 21.65 -3.02
N LEU A 2 -2.88 21.76 -4.24
CA LEU A 2 -4.05 20.97 -4.67
C LEU A 2 -3.73 19.48 -4.84
N SER A 3 -2.48 19.12 -5.15
CA SER A 3 -2.08 17.73 -5.40
C SER A 3 -2.34 16.83 -4.19
N ILE A 4 -1.97 17.27 -3.00
CA ILE A 4 -2.16 16.49 -1.75
C ILE A 4 -3.65 16.24 -1.50
N ALA A 5 -4.48 17.29 -1.59
CA ALA A 5 -5.93 17.16 -1.41
C ALA A 5 -6.55 16.24 -2.47
N THR A 6 -6.08 16.32 -3.73
CA THR A 6 -6.54 15.46 -4.82
C THR A 6 -6.17 14.01 -4.58
N LEU A 7 -4.93 13.72 -4.18
CA LEU A 7 -4.49 12.35 -3.87
C LEU A 7 -5.25 11.76 -2.68
N CYS A 8 -5.49 12.56 -1.63
CA CYS A 8 -6.29 12.14 -0.49
C CYS A 8 -7.72 11.76 -0.92
N ALA A 9 -8.36 12.63 -1.71
CA ALA A 9 -9.72 12.39 -2.22
C ALA A 9 -9.77 11.16 -3.15
N LEU A 10 -8.80 11.02 -4.07
CA LEU A 10 -8.71 9.87 -4.96
C LEU A 10 -8.48 8.56 -4.19
N SER A 11 -7.58 8.56 -3.21
CA SER A 11 -7.33 7.39 -2.36
C SER A 11 -8.60 6.96 -1.63
N PHE A 12 -9.32 7.91 -1.04
CA PHE A 12 -10.56 7.64 -0.33
C PHE A 12 -11.65 7.08 -1.26
N VAL A 13 -11.95 7.78 -2.35
CA VAL A 13 -13.05 7.41 -3.27
C VAL A 13 -12.75 6.09 -3.99
N SER A 14 -11.50 5.88 -4.42
CA SER A 14 -11.09 4.64 -5.08
C SER A 14 -11.19 3.45 -4.14
N THR A 15 -10.75 3.59 -2.90
CA THR A 15 -10.85 2.52 -1.87
C THR A 15 -12.31 2.23 -1.54
N PHE A 16 -13.12 3.26 -1.34
CA PHE A 16 -14.56 3.09 -1.14
C PHE A 16 -15.19 2.30 -2.28
N SER A 17 -14.93 2.70 -3.52
CA SER A 17 -15.48 2.06 -4.71
C SER A 17 -15.04 0.60 -4.83
N LEU A 18 -13.72 0.33 -4.72
CA LEU A 18 -13.19 -1.03 -4.81
C LEU A 18 -13.77 -1.93 -3.73
N THR A 19 -13.71 -1.51 -2.45
CA THR A 19 -14.21 -2.33 -1.34
C THR A 19 -15.70 -2.58 -1.43
N SER A 20 -16.50 -1.55 -1.75
CA SER A 20 -17.93 -1.70 -1.92
C SER A 20 -18.27 -2.72 -3.01
N ASN A 21 -17.57 -2.68 -4.14
CA ASN A 21 -17.76 -3.65 -5.21
C ASN A 21 -17.32 -5.06 -4.83
N LEU A 22 -16.17 -5.21 -4.15
CA LEU A 22 -15.70 -6.50 -3.65
C LEU A 22 -16.73 -7.14 -2.71
N VAL A 23 -17.23 -6.39 -1.72
CA VAL A 23 -18.25 -6.89 -0.77
C VAL A 23 -19.54 -7.22 -1.49
N PHE A 24 -20.01 -6.35 -2.40
CA PHE A 24 -21.23 -6.57 -3.16
C PHE A 24 -21.20 -7.88 -3.97
N HIS A 25 -20.08 -8.15 -4.64
CA HIS A 25 -19.92 -9.35 -5.45
C HIS A 25 -19.64 -10.61 -4.61
N SER A 26 -18.86 -10.48 -3.54
CA SER A 26 -18.53 -11.63 -2.66
C SER A 26 -19.73 -12.14 -1.88
N LEU A 27 -20.59 -11.25 -1.37
CA LEU A 27 -21.78 -11.60 -0.62
C LEU A 27 -23.02 -11.81 -1.49
N LYS A 28 -22.89 -11.89 -2.81
CA LYS A 28 -23.98 -12.12 -3.77
C LYS A 28 -25.14 -11.14 -3.61
N LYS A 29 -24.84 -9.85 -3.73
CA LYS A 29 -25.81 -8.73 -3.65
C LYS A 29 -26.40 -8.54 -2.24
N PRO A 30 -25.59 -8.23 -1.23
CA PRO A 30 -26.07 -7.96 0.12
C PRO A 30 -26.87 -6.66 0.17
N LEU A 31 -27.52 -6.42 1.34
CA LEU A 31 -28.16 -5.13 1.58
C LEU A 31 -27.17 -3.98 1.47
N ALA A 32 -27.63 -2.85 0.93
CA ALA A 32 -26.77 -1.68 0.64
C ALA A 32 -25.91 -1.23 1.83
N LYS A 33 -26.46 -1.30 3.04
CA LYS A 33 -25.74 -0.93 4.27
C LYS A 33 -24.43 -1.69 4.47
N PHE A 34 -24.33 -2.97 4.08
CA PHE A 34 -23.12 -3.76 4.33
C PHE A 34 -21.96 -3.33 3.42
N TYR A 35 -22.19 -3.18 2.12
CA TYR A 35 -21.12 -2.78 1.22
C TYR A 35 -20.78 -1.29 1.33
N ILE A 36 -21.76 -0.43 1.65
CA ILE A 36 -21.50 0.99 1.89
C ILE A 36 -20.66 1.19 3.15
N ILE A 37 -21.07 0.56 4.28
CA ILE A 37 -20.30 0.67 5.53
C ILE A 37 -18.89 0.10 5.36
N ALA A 38 -18.74 -1.08 4.74
CA ALA A 38 -17.45 -1.67 4.47
C ALA A 38 -16.58 -0.73 3.62
N GLY A 39 -17.15 -0.14 2.57
CA GLY A 39 -16.45 0.84 1.73
C GLY A 39 -15.99 2.07 2.49
N ILE A 40 -16.88 2.66 3.31
CA ILE A 40 -16.52 3.83 4.14
C ILE A 40 -15.43 3.49 5.15
N LEU A 41 -15.56 2.38 5.88
CA LEU A 41 -14.57 1.96 6.87
C LEU A 41 -13.20 1.69 6.23
N SER A 42 -13.17 0.97 5.11
CA SER A 42 -11.91 0.70 4.41
C SER A 42 -11.26 1.97 3.86
N ALA A 43 -12.05 2.86 3.26
CA ALA A 43 -11.57 4.13 2.75
C ALA A 43 -11.01 5.01 3.88
N PHE A 44 -11.71 5.03 5.02
CA PHE A 44 -11.26 5.77 6.20
C PHE A 44 -9.96 5.18 6.77
N LEU A 45 -9.89 3.86 6.95
CA LEU A 45 -8.70 3.17 7.46
C LEU A 45 -7.49 3.35 6.54
N LEU A 46 -7.67 3.22 5.23
CA LEU A 46 -6.57 3.38 4.29
C LEU A 46 -6.06 4.82 4.25
N THR A 47 -6.94 5.81 4.25
CA THR A 47 -6.56 7.22 4.07
C THR A 47 -6.11 7.87 5.38
N PHE A 48 -6.79 7.55 6.50
CA PHE A 48 -6.60 8.17 7.79
C PHE A 48 -6.10 7.22 8.88
N GLY A 49 -5.90 5.95 8.55
CA GLY A 49 -5.30 5.00 9.48
C GLY A 49 -3.85 5.36 9.77
N GLY A 50 -3.48 5.23 11.05
CA GLY A 50 -2.13 5.41 11.55
C GLY A 50 -1.63 4.15 12.24
N ASN A 51 -0.50 4.27 12.90
CA ASN A 51 0.08 3.20 13.72
C ASN A 51 -0.21 3.43 15.22
N PHE A 52 0.12 2.45 16.05
CA PHE A 52 -0.09 2.52 17.50
C PHE A 52 1.00 3.28 18.26
N HIS A 53 1.93 3.96 17.58
CA HIS A 53 3.06 4.62 18.23
C HIS A 53 2.62 5.70 19.23
N LEU A 54 1.58 6.48 18.91
CA LEU A 54 1.02 7.45 19.84
C LEU A 54 0.57 6.78 21.15
N ILE A 55 -0.19 5.69 21.05
CA ILE A 55 -0.69 4.93 22.21
C ILE A 55 0.49 4.36 23.01
N TYR A 56 1.49 3.82 22.34
CA TYR A 56 2.71 3.32 22.96
C TYR A 56 3.45 4.40 23.74
N ARG A 57 3.69 5.57 23.13
CA ARG A 57 4.41 6.69 23.77
C ARG A 57 3.66 7.27 24.96
N LEU A 58 2.36 7.51 24.82
CA LEU A 58 1.53 7.98 25.93
C LEU A 58 1.47 6.95 27.07
N GLY A 59 1.25 5.66 26.72
CA GLY A 59 1.24 4.60 27.71
C GLY A 59 2.56 4.47 28.47
N ARG A 60 3.70 4.56 27.77
CA ARG A 60 5.04 4.56 28.38
C ARG A 60 5.25 5.77 29.29
N GLY A 61 4.82 6.98 28.84
CA GLY A 61 4.87 8.20 29.65
C GLY A 61 4.12 8.05 30.97
N VAL A 62 2.88 7.59 30.90
CA VAL A 62 2.01 7.44 32.09
C VAL A 62 2.46 6.27 32.99
N LEU A 63 2.70 5.08 32.44
CA LEU A 63 2.92 3.87 33.21
C LEU A 63 4.35 3.77 33.75
N ILE A 64 5.34 4.18 32.97
CA ILE A 64 6.77 4.04 33.31
C ILE A 64 7.30 5.33 33.91
N ASN A 65 7.11 6.47 33.24
CA ASN A 65 7.67 7.75 33.64
C ASN A 65 6.81 8.47 34.68
N LYS A 66 5.64 7.92 35.05
CA LYS A 66 4.70 8.51 36.02
C LYS A 66 4.20 9.92 35.65
N GLN A 67 4.18 10.24 34.37
CA GLN A 67 3.68 11.48 33.82
C GLN A 67 2.14 11.48 33.78
N THR A 68 1.54 12.65 33.80
CA THR A 68 0.13 12.81 33.41
C THR A 68 -0.01 12.63 31.90
N ILE A 69 -1.22 12.32 31.42
CA ILE A 69 -1.51 12.25 29.97
C ILE A 69 -1.19 13.58 29.29
N ALA A 70 -1.47 14.71 29.96
CA ALA A 70 -1.19 16.05 29.42
C ALA A 70 0.32 16.28 29.23
N GLU A 71 1.15 15.92 30.21
CA GLU A 71 2.60 16.04 30.12
C GLU A 71 3.18 15.11 29.03
N ALA A 72 2.73 13.86 28.98
CA ALA A 72 3.15 12.92 27.97
C ALA A 72 2.75 13.37 26.55
N SER A 73 1.56 13.97 26.39
CA SER A 73 1.10 14.48 25.09
C SER A 73 1.86 15.72 24.64
N GLN A 74 2.25 16.62 25.55
CA GLN A 74 3.08 17.80 25.23
C GLN A 74 4.49 17.42 24.76
N GLN A 75 5.02 16.28 25.21
CA GLN A 75 6.33 15.77 24.81
C GLN A 75 6.28 14.92 23.53
N TYR A 76 5.07 14.61 23.03
CA TYR A 76 4.93 13.81 21.83
C TYR A 76 5.23 14.63 20.57
N TRP A 77 6.23 14.19 19.83
CA TRP A 77 6.54 14.76 18.53
C TRP A 77 5.98 13.85 17.43
N TYR A 78 5.04 14.37 16.63
CA TYR A 78 4.30 13.58 15.65
C TYR A 78 5.19 12.76 14.69
N PRO A 79 6.33 13.29 14.17
CA PRO A 79 7.24 12.52 13.35
C PRO A 79 7.88 11.27 14.01
N ASP A 80 7.87 11.16 15.35
CA ASP A 80 8.36 9.95 16.03
C ASP A 80 7.57 8.70 15.62
N ALA A 81 6.30 8.87 15.22
CA ALA A 81 5.48 7.78 14.69
C ALA A 81 6.03 7.15 13.40
N THR A 82 6.89 7.87 12.67
CA THR A 82 7.56 7.38 11.45
C THR A 82 9.03 7.00 11.69
N ARG A 83 9.58 7.38 12.85
CA ARG A 83 10.97 7.16 13.24
C ARG A 83 11.02 6.32 14.51
N PHE A 84 10.67 5.04 14.40
CA PHE A 84 10.59 4.16 15.55
C PHE A 84 11.65 3.05 15.52
N ILE A 85 11.76 2.28 14.44
CA ILE A 85 12.78 1.25 14.32
C ILE A 85 14.15 1.90 14.19
N GLY A 86 15.07 1.52 15.08
CA GLY A 86 16.41 2.08 15.15
C GLY A 86 16.53 3.45 15.83
N PHE A 87 15.40 4.06 16.25
CA PHE A 87 15.38 5.32 16.99
C PHE A 87 14.94 5.13 18.45
N ASP A 88 14.09 4.15 18.74
CA ASP A 88 13.69 3.80 20.10
C ASP A 88 13.57 2.27 20.25
N PRO A 89 14.61 1.58 20.75
CA PRO A 89 15.93 2.08 21.19
C PRO A 89 16.81 2.57 20.03
N ASP A 90 17.76 3.45 20.33
CA ASP A 90 18.72 3.96 19.34
C ASP A 90 19.69 2.86 18.89
N THR A 91 19.71 2.58 17.60
CA THR A 91 20.57 1.59 16.96
C THR A 91 21.11 2.11 15.63
N THR A 92 22.00 1.35 14.99
CA THR A 92 22.56 1.71 13.68
C THR A 92 21.60 1.51 12.52
N ASP A 93 20.57 0.68 12.68
CA ASP A 93 19.59 0.34 11.66
C ASP A 93 18.36 1.24 11.76
N LYS A 94 18.50 2.48 11.33
CA LYS A 94 17.46 3.50 11.38
C LYS A 94 16.57 3.43 10.14
N ASN A 95 15.29 3.17 10.35
CA ASN A 95 14.30 3.10 9.29
C ASN A 95 13.21 4.16 9.47
N ILE A 96 12.75 4.74 8.36
CA ILE A 96 11.60 5.64 8.32
C ILE A 96 10.40 4.85 7.81
N HIS A 97 9.29 4.90 8.52
CA HIS A 97 8.05 4.17 8.22
C HIS A 97 6.92 5.17 8.02
N GLU A 98 6.72 5.61 6.80
CA GLU A 98 5.63 6.53 6.50
C GLU A 98 4.31 5.78 6.32
N PHE A 99 3.21 6.47 6.64
CA PHE A 99 1.85 5.98 6.48
C PHE A 99 0.96 7.11 5.93
N PRO A 100 -0.13 6.82 5.23
CA PRO A 100 -0.84 7.80 4.41
C PRO A 100 -1.23 9.08 5.14
N ILE A 101 -1.85 8.98 6.34
CA ILE A 101 -2.26 10.17 7.09
C ILE A 101 -1.06 11.05 7.47
N TYR A 102 0.09 10.47 7.78
CA TYR A 102 1.30 11.23 8.07
C TYR A 102 1.69 12.09 6.87
N SER A 103 1.84 11.48 5.71
CA SER A 103 2.25 12.15 4.48
C SER A 103 1.23 13.22 4.04
N PHE A 104 -0.07 12.98 4.25
CA PHE A 104 -1.11 13.98 3.99
C PHE A 104 -1.01 15.19 4.95
N VAL A 105 -0.79 14.96 6.25
CA VAL A 105 -0.71 16.01 7.26
C VAL A 105 0.54 16.87 7.10
N VAL A 106 1.69 16.25 6.85
CA VAL A 106 2.95 16.99 6.64
C VAL A 106 3.09 17.54 5.22
N ALA A 107 2.12 17.27 4.37
CA ALA A 107 2.07 17.67 2.96
C ALA A 107 3.28 17.21 2.15
N ASP A 108 3.75 16.00 2.42
CA ASP A 108 4.92 15.41 1.79
C ASP A 108 4.53 14.55 0.59
N LEU A 109 4.86 15.03 -0.61
CA LEU A 109 4.50 14.42 -1.87
C LEU A 109 5.57 13.40 -2.29
N HIS A 110 5.68 12.31 -1.58
CA HIS A 110 6.56 11.19 -1.92
C HIS A 110 5.99 10.25 -2.98
N GLY A 111 6.85 9.43 -3.59
CA GLY A 111 6.46 8.45 -4.60
C GLY A 111 5.37 7.50 -4.11
N HIS A 112 5.52 6.90 -2.93
CA HIS A 112 4.52 5.99 -2.35
C HIS A 112 3.15 6.64 -2.07
N LEU A 113 3.10 7.95 -1.79
CA LEU A 113 1.83 8.66 -1.63
C LEU A 113 1.13 8.86 -2.99
N ASN A 114 1.92 9.20 -4.02
CA ASN A 114 1.40 9.31 -5.39
C ASN A 114 0.89 7.97 -5.92
N ASP A 115 1.54 6.89 -5.53
CA ASP A 115 1.22 5.54 -5.97
C ASP A 115 -0.06 4.99 -5.33
N LEU A 116 -0.44 5.47 -4.15
CA LEU A 116 -1.56 4.93 -3.39
C LEU A 116 -2.88 4.83 -4.18
N PRO A 117 -3.43 5.88 -4.83
CA PRO A 117 -4.61 5.74 -5.67
C PRO A 117 -4.36 4.88 -6.91
N TRP A 118 -3.11 4.83 -7.40
CA TRP A 118 -2.74 4.05 -8.56
C TRP A 118 -2.79 2.55 -8.30
N VAL A 119 -2.24 2.09 -7.19
CA VAL A 119 -2.28 0.66 -6.83
C VAL A 119 -3.70 0.17 -6.53
N ILE A 120 -4.55 1.04 -5.98
CA ILE A 120 -5.98 0.74 -5.82
C ILE A 120 -6.65 0.59 -7.19
N PHE A 121 -6.31 1.47 -8.15
CA PHE A 121 -6.79 1.37 -9.52
C PHE A 121 -6.33 0.08 -10.20
N ILE A 122 -5.05 -0.31 -10.08
CA ILE A 122 -4.54 -1.59 -10.60
C ILE A 122 -5.34 -2.77 -10.03
N THR A 123 -5.58 -2.78 -8.73
CA THR A 123 -6.37 -3.81 -8.07
C THR A 123 -7.80 -3.87 -8.60
N ALA A 124 -8.43 -2.70 -8.77
CA ALA A 124 -9.78 -2.59 -9.35
C ALA A 124 -9.82 -3.05 -10.81
N PHE A 125 -8.79 -2.72 -11.58
CA PHE A 125 -8.65 -3.17 -12.97
C PHE A 125 -8.54 -4.70 -13.06
N PHE A 126 -7.70 -5.34 -12.25
CA PHE A 126 -7.60 -6.80 -12.24
C PHE A 126 -8.90 -7.45 -11.77
N PHE A 127 -9.52 -6.92 -10.72
CA PHE A 127 -10.81 -7.41 -10.25
C PHE A 127 -11.88 -7.31 -11.34
N SER A 128 -12.03 -6.16 -12.00
CA SER A 128 -13.03 -5.99 -13.05
C SER A 128 -12.76 -6.87 -14.28
N SER A 129 -11.52 -6.91 -14.73
CA SER A 129 -11.14 -7.63 -15.95
C SER A 129 -11.19 -9.14 -15.80
N PHE A 130 -10.82 -9.68 -14.66
CA PHE A 130 -10.71 -11.12 -14.45
C PHE A 130 -11.91 -11.70 -13.71
N VAL A 131 -12.41 -11.01 -12.70
CA VAL A 131 -13.47 -11.57 -11.84
C VAL A 131 -14.86 -11.23 -12.37
N LEU A 132 -15.10 -10.01 -12.82
CA LEU A 132 -16.42 -9.59 -13.26
C LEU A 132 -16.72 -10.02 -14.70
N VAL A 133 -15.79 -9.79 -15.62
CA VAL A 133 -16.02 -10.07 -17.05
C VAL A 133 -15.96 -11.56 -17.36
N LYS A 134 -15.23 -12.36 -16.57
CA LYS A 134 -15.07 -13.83 -16.74
C LYS A 134 -14.49 -14.24 -18.09
N SER A 135 -14.06 -13.31 -18.91
CA SER A 135 -13.37 -13.57 -20.17
C SER A 135 -12.06 -12.81 -20.19
N ILE A 136 -10.96 -13.55 -20.35
CA ILE A 136 -9.64 -12.95 -20.36
C ILE A 136 -9.30 -12.63 -21.80
N SER A 137 -9.23 -11.33 -22.13
CA SER A 137 -8.68 -10.92 -23.42
C SER A 137 -7.21 -11.33 -23.53
N PRO A 138 -6.80 -11.96 -24.64
CA PRO A 138 -5.39 -12.28 -24.86
C PRO A 138 -4.47 -11.04 -24.81
N LEU A 139 -5.00 -9.85 -25.05
CA LEU A 139 -4.24 -8.60 -25.03
C LEU A 139 -4.14 -7.94 -23.66
N ILE A 140 -4.68 -8.56 -22.61
CA ILE A 140 -4.68 -8.01 -21.24
C ILE A 140 -3.26 -7.71 -20.69
N PHE A 141 -2.24 -8.41 -21.22
CA PHE A 141 -0.86 -8.21 -20.82
C PHE A 141 -0.35 -6.80 -21.15
N ILE A 142 -0.89 -6.14 -22.19
CA ILE A 142 -0.46 -4.79 -22.58
C ILE A 142 -0.81 -3.76 -21.49
N PRO A 143 -2.12 -3.55 -21.15
CA PRO A 143 -2.46 -2.62 -20.06
C PRO A 143 -1.91 -3.08 -18.71
N SER A 144 -1.82 -4.38 -18.43
CA SER A 144 -1.21 -4.87 -17.19
C SER A 144 0.27 -4.48 -17.09
N GLY A 145 1.05 -4.68 -18.17
CA GLY A 145 2.45 -4.27 -18.24
C GLY A 145 2.63 -2.75 -18.11
N LEU A 146 1.77 -1.97 -18.77
CA LEU A 146 1.76 -0.51 -18.64
C LEU A 146 1.49 -0.06 -17.19
N PHE A 147 0.47 -0.63 -16.55
CA PHE A 147 0.09 -0.24 -15.20
C PHE A 147 1.14 -0.64 -14.17
N LEU A 148 1.76 -1.83 -14.32
CA LEU A 148 2.88 -2.25 -13.50
C LEU A 148 4.14 -1.42 -13.76
N SER A 149 4.33 -0.89 -14.98
CA SER A 149 5.45 0.01 -15.25
C SER A 149 5.30 1.36 -14.56
N ILE A 150 4.09 1.90 -14.52
CA ILE A 150 3.80 3.15 -13.79
C ILE A 150 4.02 2.93 -12.29
N ALA A 151 3.52 1.82 -11.71
CA ALA A 151 3.77 1.47 -10.32
C ALA A 151 5.28 1.38 -10.02
N TYR A 152 6.05 0.68 -10.87
CA TYR A 152 7.51 0.59 -10.72
C TYR A 152 8.20 1.96 -10.75
N MET A 153 7.80 2.85 -11.66
CA MET A 153 8.39 4.18 -11.78
C MET A 153 8.02 5.11 -10.63
N THR A 154 6.93 4.82 -9.93
CA THR A 154 6.45 5.59 -8.77
C THR A 154 6.99 5.00 -7.46
N ASN A 155 6.89 3.67 -7.30
CA ASN A 155 7.42 2.91 -6.18
C ASN A 155 7.85 1.51 -6.65
N ALA A 156 9.14 1.27 -6.77
CA ALA A 156 9.69 0.07 -7.39
C ALA A 156 9.23 -1.25 -6.75
N TRP A 157 8.89 -1.27 -5.45
CA TRP A 157 8.43 -2.46 -4.75
C TRP A 157 7.04 -2.92 -5.21
N ASP A 158 6.21 -1.99 -5.67
CA ASP A 158 4.83 -2.29 -6.05
C ASP A 158 4.73 -3.11 -7.33
N PHE A 159 5.73 -3.04 -8.20
CA PHE A 159 5.84 -3.98 -9.32
C PHE A 159 5.79 -5.45 -8.88
N ALA A 160 6.54 -5.81 -7.84
CA ALA A 160 6.57 -7.19 -7.35
C ALA A 160 5.25 -7.60 -6.69
N VAL A 161 4.69 -6.72 -5.85
CA VAL A 161 3.44 -6.97 -5.12
C VAL A 161 2.26 -7.11 -6.08
N TYR A 162 2.08 -6.13 -6.97
CA TYR A 162 0.93 -6.13 -7.90
C TYR A 162 1.16 -7.05 -9.10
N GLY A 163 2.41 -7.34 -9.47
CA GLY A 163 2.74 -8.40 -10.41
C GLY A 163 2.36 -9.79 -9.89
N LEU A 164 2.60 -10.05 -8.60
CA LEU A 164 2.13 -11.27 -7.94
C LEU A 164 0.61 -11.33 -7.87
N LEU A 165 -0.04 -10.20 -7.52
CA LEU A 165 -1.51 -10.09 -7.52
C LEU A 165 -2.09 -10.41 -8.90
N PHE A 166 -1.51 -9.87 -9.98
CA PHE A 166 -1.88 -10.18 -11.36
C PHE A 166 -1.79 -11.69 -11.64
N ALA A 167 -0.64 -12.30 -11.33
CA ALA A 167 -0.40 -13.71 -11.61
C ALA A 167 -1.36 -14.62 -10.83
N LEU A 168 -1.57 -14.35 -9.54
CA LEU A 168 -2.50 -15.12 -8.71
C LEU A 168 -3.94 -14.96 -9.19
N THR A 169 -4.40 -13.73 -9.47
CA THR A 169 -5.75 -13.48 -9.96
C THR A 169 -5.99 -14.20 -11.29
N LEU A 170 -5.02 -14.12 -12.21
CA LEU A 170 -5.08 -14.81 -13.49
C LEU A 170 -5.14 -16.34 -13.31
N LEU A 171 -4.31 -16.89 -12.43
CA LEU A 171 -4.28 -18.34 -12.13
C LEU A 171 -5.62 -18.81 -11.54
N PHE A 172 -6.17 -18.10 -10.59
CA PHE A 172 -7.46 -18.45 -9.96
C PHE A 172 -8.63 -18.39 -10.93
N VAL A 173 -8.62 -17.46 -11.89
CA VAL A 173 -9.69 -17.31 -12.87
C VAL A 173 -9.54 -18.29 -14.04
N SER A 174 -8.35 -18.41 -14.62
CA SER A 174 -8.10 -19.30 -15.76
C SER A 174 -8.03 -20.77 -15.36
N LYS A 175 -7.56 -21.05 -14.13
CA LYS A 175 -7.21 -22.41 -13.64
C LYS A 175 -6.26 -23.16 -14.56
N ASP A 176 -5.48 -22.43 -15.35
CA ASP A 176 -4.52 -22.92 -16.34
C ASP A 176 -3.14 -22.30 -16.06
N PHE A 177 -2.26 -23.12 -15.51
CA PHE A 177 -0.90 -22.68 -15.18
C PHE A 177 -0.10 -22.27 -16.43
N LYS A 178 -0.25 -23.00 -17.55
CA LYS A 178 0.47 -22.68 -18.79
C LYS A 178 0.05 -21.31 -19.32
N ASN A 179 -1.24 -21.04 -19.37
CA ASN A 179 -1.75 -19.75 -19.82
C ASN A 179 -1.30 -18.62 -18.87
N THR A 180 -1.39 -18.84 -17.55
CA THR A 180 -0.91 -17.88 -16.54
C THR A 180 0.57 -17.58 -16.73
N PHE A 181 1.41 -18.60 -16.95
CA PHE A 181 2.84 -18.41 -17.18
C PHE A 181 3.11 -17.60 -18.46
N ILE A 182 2.46 -17.95 -19.58
CA ILE A 182 2.63 -17.22 -20.84
C ILE A 182 2.21 -15.76 -20.69
N MET A 183 1.05 -15.51 -20.10
CA MET A 183 0.55 -14.15 -19.87
C MET A 183 1.44 -13.36 -18.91
N GLY A 184 1.99 -14.02 -17.89
CA GLY A 184 2.97 -13.42 -16.98
C GLY A 184 4.24 -12.97 -17.72
N VAL A 185 4.80 -13.84 -18.56
CA VAL A 185 5.98 -13.51 -19.38
C VAL A 185 5.69 -12.35 -20.33
N LEU A 186 4.55 -12.36 -21.03
CA LEU A 186 4.15 -11.27 -21.92
C LEU A 186 3.97 -9.94 -21.15
N THR A 187 3.41 -10.00 -19.96
CA THR A 187 3.25 -8.83 -19.08
C THR A 187 4.61 -8.26 -18.62
N ILE A 188 5.57 -9.14 -18.30
CA ILE A 188 6.94 -8.71 -17.97
C ILE A 188 7.62 -8.06 -19.17
N ILE A 189 7.45 -8.61 -20.36
CA ILE A 189 8.00 -8.03 -21.60
C ILE A 189 7.38 -6.63 -21.84
N ALA A 190 6.06 -6.51 -21.73
CA ALA A 190 5.36 -5.24 -21.86
C ALA A 190 5.83 -4.23 -20.79
N TRP A 191 5.93 -4.65 -19.53
CA TRP A 191 6.48 -3.85 -18.45
C TRP A 191 7.88 -3.34 -18.77
N PHE A 192 8.77 -4.20 -19.24
CA PHE A 192 10.14 -3.84 -19.61
C PHE A 192 10.15 -2.78 -20.73
N ILE A 193 9.32 -2.96 -21.77
CA ILE A 193 9.23 -2.01 -22.88
C ILE A 193 8.75 -0.64 -22.38
N PHE A 194 7.71 -0.60 -21.54
CA PHE A 194 7.16 0.66 -21.03
C PHE A 194 8.06 1.35 -20.00
N THR A 195 8.86 0.60 -19.25
CA THR A 195 9.82 1.20 -18.31
C THR A 195 11.13 1.64 -18.98
N LEU A 196 11.43 1.18 -20.18
CA LEU A 196 12.71 1.40 -20.83
C LEU A 196 13.12 2.88 -20.93
N PRO A 197 12.24 3.82 -21.34
CA PRO A 197 12.61 5.24 -21.41
C PRO A 197 13.00 5.82 -20.04
N PHE A 198 12.32 5.39 -18.97
CA PHE A 198 12.64 5.79 -17.61
C PHE A 198 13.96 5.16 -17.16
N SER A 199 14.11 3.85 -17.29
CA SER A 199 15.29 3.11 -16.81
C SER A 199 16.60 3.53 -17.48
N LEU A 200 16.56 3.99 -18.73
CA LEU A 200 17.72 4.51 -19.44
C LEU A 200 18.19 5.89 -18.93
N ASN A 201 17.33 6.63 -18.22
CA ASN A 201 17.62 7.99 -17.76
C ASN A 201 17.58 8.13 -16.24
N PHE A 202 17.23 7.08 -15.51
CA PHE A 202 17.12 7.08 -14.06
C PHE A 202 18.30 6.33 -13.43
N THR A 203 19.00 6.99 -12.52
CA THR A 203 20.05 6.36 -11.71
C THR A 203 19.49 6.08 -10.31
N PRO A 204 19.31 4.81 -9.91
CA PRO A 204 18.81 4.47 -8.59
C PRO A 204 19.81 4.86 -7.50
N MET A 205 19.30 5.30 -6.35
CA MET A 205 20.14 5.63 -5.18
C MET A 205 20.74 4.38 -4.52
N THR A 206 20.08 3.23 -4.69
CA THR A 206 20.54 1.94 -4.14
C THR A 206 20.36 0.86 -5.18
N GLU A 207 21.31 -0.08 -5.24
CA GLU A 207 21.28 -1.19 -6.18
C GLU A 207 21.35 -2.53 -5.47
N GLY A 208 20.66 -3.53 -6.04
CA GLY A 208 20.74 -4.92 -5.65
C GLY A 208 19.90 -5.28 -4.41
N LEU A 209 20.01 -6.56 -4.04
CA LEU A 209 19.39 -7.15 -2.86
C LEU A 209 20.49 -7.53 -1.86
N ARG A 210 20.30 -7.17 -0.59
CA ARG A 210 21.21 -7.50 0.48
C ARG A 210 20.45 -8.20 1.60
N PHE A 211 21.02 -9.27 2.14
CA PHE A 211 20.54 -9.86 3.39
C PHE A 211 20.84 -8.92 4.56
N SER A 212 19.84 -8.68 5.39
CA SER A 212 20.00 -7.91 6.62
C SER A 212 20.26 -8.87 7.80
N ASP A 213 21.30 -8.59 8.58
CA ASP A 213 21.59 -9.30 9.83
C ASP A 213 20.77 -8.74 11.00
N VAL A 214 20.15 -7.58 10.80
CA VAL A 214 19.33 -6.90 11.81
C VAL A 214 17.88 -7.34 11.70
N ARG A 215 17.29 -7.68 12.85
CA ARG A 215 15.90 -8.14 12.95
C ARG A 215 15.10 -7.16 13.78
N THR A 216 13.98 -6.71 13.22
CA THR A 216 13.02 -5.87 13.94
C THR A 216 12.30 -6.70 15.00
N PRO A 217 12.31 -6.31 16.29
CA PRO A 217 11.55 -6.98 17.35
C PRO A 217 10.04 -6.97 17.05
N PHE A 218 9.35 -8.06 17.43
CA PHE A 218 7.93 -8.22 17.12
C PHE A 218 7.06 -7.10 17.72
N TYR A 219 7.40 -6.57 18.91
CA TYR A 219 6.62 -5.48 19.50
C TYR A 219 6.66 -4.21 18.65
N GLN A 220 7.79 -3.89 18.01
CA GLN A 220 7.90 -2.75 17.09
C GLN A 220 7.05 -2.96 15.84
N LEU A 221 7.07 -4.17 15.27
CA LEU A 221 6.20 -4.54 14.14
C LEU A 221 4.72 -4.42 14.51
N PHE A 222 4.34 -4.89 15.73
CA PHE A 222 2.98 -4.77 16.20
C PHE A 222 2.55 -3.31 16.41
N ILE A 223 3.43 -2.46 16.95
CA ILE A 223 3.13 -1.03 17.12
C ILE A 223 2.93 -0.35 15.76
N LEU A 224 3.74 -0.69 14.76
CA LEU A 224 3.65 -0.07 13.43
C LEU A 224 2.49 -0.63 12.59
N TYR A 225 2.28 -1.94 12.59
CA TYR A 225 1.38 -2.60 11.63
C TYR A 225 0.22 -3.34 12.29
N GLY A 226 0.21 -3.50 13.62
CA GLY A 226 -0.80 -4.31 14.32
C GLY A 226 -2.22 -3.82 14.11
N GLY A 227 -2.45 -2.53 13.88
CA GLY A 227 -3.76 -1.98 13.56
C GLY A 227 -4.32 -2.44 12.21
N PHE A 228 -3.46 -2.95 11.31
CA PHE A 228 -3.86 -3.51 10.01
C PHE A 228 -4.01 -5.03 10.03
N TRP A 229 -3.61 -5.69 11.14
CA TRP A 229 -3.74 -7.14 11.30
C TRP A 229 -5.03 -7.55 12.02
N LEU A 230 -5.71 -6.58 12.66
CA LEU A 230 -6.98 -6.76 13.38
C LEU A 230 -8.17 -6.47 12.47
#